data_d69ee4e7eb282d4cbcbf7db1d5ebafe1
#
_entry.id   d69ee4e7eb282d4cbcbf7db1d5ebafe1
#
_cell.length_a   1.000
_cell.length_b   1.000
_cell.length_c   1.000
_cell.angle_alpha   90.00
_cell.angle_beta   90.00
_cell.angle_gamma   90.00
#
_symmetry.space_group_name_H-M   'P 1'
#
loop_
_entity.id
_entity.type
_entity.pdbx_description
1 polymer ?
#
loop_
_entity_poly.entity_id
_entity_poly.type
_entity_poly.pdbx_seq_one_letter_code
_entity_poly.pdbx_strand_id
1 'polypeptide(L)'
;MATLSVQPNEAVTFAVAYEHEDVGVIEKRAGLVTQPGKGHEDDTLLNGLFARWGNQLQQLGADRDYGLLHRLDRETSGLLVIALRGKAYDALRKQFESREVRKFYWAICLKKPRTDTGVIDRPIAESTPKKLGEKKLARISGSGKAAQTAYRVLEATKKGCLIEARPLTGRLHQVRVHFDSIGSPILGDGLYAPGPIAAAAPRLALHAHRLGFTHPVTGEAVDIKSKFPKDLRGVLVKLGLKRPDAESE
;
A
#
# COMPACT_ATOMS: atom_id res chain seq x y z
N MET A 1 15.83 -30.00 -10.14
CA MET A 1 15.56 -28.64 -9.63
C MET A 1 14.64 -28.80 -8.42
N ALA A 2 14.88 -28.09 -7.33
CA ALA A 2 13.97 -28.12 -6.18
C ALA A 2 12.61 -27.50 -6.58
N THR A 3 11.51 -28.14 -6.20
CA THR A 3 10.16 -27.61 -6.42
C THR A 3 9.96 -26.38 -5.57
N LEU A 4 9.63 -25.23 -6.17
CA LEU A 4 9.34 -24.00 -5.46
C LEU A 4 7.95 -24.08 -4.80
N SER A 5 7.83 -23.52 -3.58
CA SER A 5 6.58 -23.55 -2.80
C SER A 5 5.50 -22.62 -3.38
N VAL A 6 5.92 -21.60 -4.13
CA VAL A 6 5.04 -20.67 -4.84
C VAL A 6 5.34 -20.81 -6.34
N GLN A 7 4.30 -20.97 -7.15
CA GLN A 7 4.43 -21.11 -8.60
C GLN A 7 4.95 -19.79 -9.20
N PRO A 8 6.12 -19.76 -9.87
CA PRO A 8 6.60 -18.59 -10.58
C PRO A 8 5.67 -18.21 -11.75
N ASN A 9 5.46 -16.92 -11.97
CA ASN A 9 4.66 -16.45 -13.09
C ASN A 9 5.30 -15.19 -13.72
N GLU A 10 5.96 -15.36 -14.88
CA GLU A 10 6.62 -14.28 -15.63
C GLU A 10 5.64 -13.28 -16.24
N ALA A 11 4.36 -13.64 -16.41
CA ALA A 11 3.32 -12.73 -16.90
C ALA A 11 2.93 -11.66 -15.85
N VAL A 12 3.26 -11.90 -14.57
CA VAL A 12 3.04 -10.93 -13.51
C VAL A 12 4.17 -9.91 -13.49
N THR A 13 3.93 -8.74 -14.08
CA THR A 13 4.91 -7.66 -14.18
C THR A 13 4.84 -6.67 -13.03
N PHE A 14 6.01 -6.15 -12.64
CA PHE A 14 6.18 -5.07 -11.66
C PHE A 14 7.45 -4.28 -11.99
N ALA A 15 7.56 -3.05 -11.51
CA ALA A 15 8.81 -2.30 -11.62
C ALA A 15 9.68 -2.49 -10.38
N VAL A 16 11.00 -2.47 -10.55
CA VAL A 16 11.98 -2.45 -9.46
C VAL A 16 12.45 -1.01 -9.29
N ALA A 17 12.11 -0.41 -8.15
CA ALA A 17 12.47 0.97 -7.82
C ALA A 17 13.84 1.07 -7.12
N TYR A 18 14.24 0.01 -6.43
CA TYR A 18 15.55 -0.12 -5.78
C TYR A 18 15.91 -1.61 -5.67
N GLU A 19 17.17 -1.96 -5.91
CA GLU A 19 17.66 -3.33 -5.82
C GLU A 19 19.03 -3.37 -5.17
N HIS A 20 19.16 -4.21 -4.17
CA HIS A 20 20.39 -4.61 -3.51
C HIS A 20 20.37 -6.12 -3.30
N GLU A 21 21.49 -6.77 -3.06
CA GLU A 21 21.54 -8.23 -2.86
C GLU A 21 20.72 -8.73 -1.67
N ASP A 22 20.45 -7.87 -0.69
CA ASP A 22 19.71 -8.20 0.54
C ASP A 22 18.27 -7.73 0.52
N VAL A 23 17.95 -6.69 -0.28
CA VAL A 23 16.68 -5.95 -0.19
C VAL A 23 16.26 -5.44 -1.57
N GLY A 24 14.98 -5.54 -1.88
CA GLY A 24 14.37 -4.91 -3.04
C GLY A 24 13.24 -3.96 -2.64
N VAL A 25 13.08 -2.85 -3.38
CA VAL A 25 11.85 -2.06 -3.35
C VAL A 25 11.20 -2.13 -4.72
N ILE A 26 9.97 -2.58 -4.73
CA ILE A 26 9.20 -2.80 -5.95
C ILE A 26 8.00 -1.87 -6.00
N GLU A 27 7.55 -1.55 -7.20
CA GLU A 27 6.34 -0.79 -7.44
C GLU A 27 5.24 -1.73 -7.94
N LYS A 28 4.24 -1.98 -7.09
CA LYS A 28 3.08 -2.81 -7.39
C LYS A 28 2.04 -1.98 -8.16
N ARG A 29 1.54 -2.48 -9.29
CA ARG A 29 0.40 -1.88 -9.99
C ARG A 29 -0.91 -2.08 -9.21
N ALA A 30 -1.89 -1.21 -9.43
CA ALA A 30 -3.26 -1.42 -8.96
C ALA A 30 -3.89 -2.64 -9.65
N GLY A 31 -4.84 -3.28 -8.99
CA GLY A 31 -5.50 -4.50 -9.47
C GLY A 31 -4.72 -5.79 -9.21
N LEU A 32 -3.44 -5.72 -8.82
CA LEU A 32 -2.59 -6.88 -8.52
C LEU A 32 -2.68 -7.25 -7.04
N VAL A 33 -3.03 -8.49 -6.74
CA VAL A 33 -3.02 -9.04 -5.37
C VAL A 33 -1.57 -9.25 -4.93
N THR A 34 -1.27 -9.01 -3.66
CA THR A 34 0.12 -9.11 -3.15
C THR A 34 0.56 -10.58 -2.96
N GLN A 35 -0.28 -11.42 -2.37
CA GLN A 35 0.03 -12.81 -2.01
C GLN A 35 -1.04 -13.77 -2.50
N PRO A 36 -0.70 -15.03 -2.81
CA PRO A 36 -1.67 -16.06 -3.18
C PRO A 36 -2.79 -16.21 -2.16
N GLY A 37 -3.97 -16.52 -2.66
CA GLY A 37 -5.17 -16.75 -1.91
C GLY A 37 -6.30 -17.22 -2.80
N LYS A 38 -7.47 -17.51 -2.24
CA LYS A 38 -8.61 -18.05 -2.98
C LYS A 38 -8.96 -17.22 -4.22
N GLY A 39 -8.91 -17.85 -5.40
CA GLY A 39 -9.15 -17.24 -6.71
C GLY A 39 -8.01 -16.37 -7.23
N HIS A 40 -6.83 -16.45 -6.60
CA HIS A 40 -5.59 -15.80 -6.99
C HIS A 40 -4.41 -16.67 -6.54
N GLU A 41 -4.31 -17.88 -7.08
CA GLU A 41 -3.33 -18.88 -6.66
C GLU A 41 -1.95 -18.64 -7.31
N ASP A 42 -1.93 -18.12 -8.55
CA ASP A 42 -0.73 -18.01 -9.39
C ASP A 42 -0.57 -16.67 -10.14
N ASP A 43 -1.49 -15.70 -9.90
CA ASP A 43 -1.52 -14.40 -10.58
C ASP A 43 -1.18 -13.22 -9.65
N THR A 44 -0.51 -13.49 -8.51
CA THR A 44 -0.18 -12.48 -7.51
C THR A 44 1.21 -11.89 -7.69
N LEU A 45 1.47 -10.76 -7.03
CA LEU A 45 2.80 -10.16 -7.00
C LEU A 45 3.87 -11.17 -6.54
N LEU A 46 3.56 -11.99 -5.52
CA LEU A 46 4.51 -12.99 -5.01
C LEU A 46 4.88 -14.01 -6.09
N ASN A 47 3.95 -14.41 -6.97
CA ASN A 47 4.25 -15.29 -8.10
C ASN A 47 5.24 -14.62 -9.09
N GLY A 48 5.05 -13.33 -9.38
CA GLY A 48 6.01 -12.56 -10.19
C GLY A 48 7.37 -12.40 -9.51
N LEU A 49 7.40 -12.18 -8.18
CA LEU A 49 8.64 -12.12 -7.41
C LEU A 49 9.39 -13.45 -7.44
N PHE A 50 8.67 -14.57 -7.40
CA PHE A 50 9.27 -15.90 -7.55
C PHE A 50 9.84 -16.15 -8.95
N ALA A 51 9.26 -15.55 -9.99
CA ALA A 51 9.85 -15.61 -11.34
C ALA A 51 11.22 -14.90 -11.40
N ARG A 52 11.41 -13.83 -10.59
CA ARG A 52 12.67 -13.07 -10.58
C ARG A 52 13.68 -13.55 -9.53
N TRP A 53 13.24 -13.80 -8.30
CA TRP A 53 14.09 -14.12 -7.14
C TRP A 53 13.72 -15.45 -6.45
N GLY A 54 13.15 -16.40 -7.17
CA GLY A 54 12.57 -17.61 -6.61
C GLY A 54 13.48 -18.39 -5.66
N ASN A 55 14.77 -18.52 -5.96
CA ASN A 55 15.72 -19.23 -5.09
C ASN A 55 15.91 -18.51 -3.75
N GLN A 56 16.08 -17.19 -3.76
CA GLN A 56 16.25 -16.39 -2.54
C GLN A 56 14.99 -16.44 -1.69
N LEU A 57 13.81 -16.25 -2.31
CA LEU A 57 12.52 -16.25 -1.62
C LEU A 57 12.19 -17.63 -1.06
N GLN A 58 12.51 -18.70 -1.79
CA GLN A 58 12.35 -20.07 -1.32
C GLN A 58 13.20 -20.37 -0.08
N GLN A 59 14.43 -19.84 -0.01
CA GLN A 59 15.30 -19.97 1.16
C GLN A 59 14.76 -19.24 2.40
N LEU A 60 14.01 -18.16 2.21
CA LEU A 60 13.31 -17.45 3.29
C LEU A 60 12.16 -18.27 3.86
N GLY A 61 11.47 -19.00 3.00
CA GLY A 61 10.36 -19.87 3.36
C GLY A 61 9.10 -19.16 3.81
N ALA A 62 8.09 -19.95 4.15
CA ALA A 62 6.80 -19.45 4.63
C ALA A 62 6.91 -18.72 5.99
N ASP A 63 7.83 -19.15 6.86
CA ASP A 63 8.04 -18.53 8.18
C ASP A 63 8.50 -17.06 8.10
N ARG A 64 9.07 -16.66 6.96
CA ARG A 64 9.43 -15.29 6.64
C ARG A 64 8.59 -14.71 5.51
N ASP A 65 7.35 -15.20 5.32
CA ASP A 65 6.42 -14.74 4.29
C ASP A 65 7.10 -14.60 2.91
N TYR A 66 8.06 -15.46 2.59
CA TYR A 66 8.89 -15.41 1.38
C TYR A 66 9.49 -14.01 1.13
N GLY A 67 9.93 -13.33 2.17
CA GLY A 67 10.55 -12.00 2.09
C GLY A 67 9.58 -10.82 2.11
N LEU A 68 8.28 -11.03 2.12
CA LEU A 68 7.28 -9.99 2.21
C LEU A 68 7.14 -9.48 3.66
N LEU A 69 7.46 -8.24 3.90
CA LEU A 69 7.39 -7.58 5.22
C LEU A 69 6.06 -6.87 5.46
N HIS A 70 5.38 -6.51 4.39
CA HIS A 70 4.06 -5.88 4.41
C HIS A 70 3.33 -6.12 3.09
N ARG A 71 2.10 -5.67 3.04
CA ARG A 71 1.26 -5.81 1.85
C ARG A 71 0.56 -4.50 1.50
N LEU A 72 0.21 -4.36 0.22
CA LEU A 72 -0.73 -3.36 -0.28
C LEU A 72 -2.03 -4.07 -0.66
N ASP A 73 -3.15 -3.36 -0.52
CA ASP A 73 -4.43 -3.85 -1.00
C ASP A 73 -4.38 -4.07 -2.52
N ARG A 74 -5.24 -4.92 -3.05
CA ARG A 74 -5.34 -5.19 -4.48
C ARG A 74 -5.40 -3.90 -5.31
N GLU A 75 -6.28 -2.97 -4.95
CA GLU A 75 -6.52 -1.74 -5.70
C GLU A 75 -5.51 -0.62 -5.38
N THR A 76 -4.68 -0.77 -4.34
CA THR A 76 -3.63 0.18 -4.00
C THR A 76 -2.38 -0.08 -4.83
N SER A 77 -1.87 0.95 -5.49
CA SER A 77 -0.58 0.91 -6.20
C SER A 77 0.56 1.50 -5.36
N GLY A 78 1.81 1.28 -5.77
CA GLY A 78 2.99 1.93 -5.22
C GLY A 78 4.01 1.00 -4.58
N LEU A 79 4.86 1.58 -3.75
CA LEU A 79 6.09 0.98 -3.24
C LEU A 79 5.85 -0.06 -2.15
N LEU A 80 6.58 -1.16 -2.25
CA LEU A 80 6.60 -2.27 -1.31
C LEU A 80 8.04 -2.78 -1.16
N VAL A 81 8.53 -2.94 0.09
CA VAL A 81 9.86 -3.50 0.35
C VAL A 81 9.78 -5.01 0.54
N ILE A 82 10.77 -5.70 -0.01
CA ILE A 82 10.98 -7.13 0.15
C ILE A 82 12.39 -7.39 0.66
N ALA A 83 12.55 -8.41 1.50
CA ALA A 83 13.86 -8.93 1.85
C ALA A 83 14.23 -10.10 0.92
N LEU A 84 15.49 -10.17 0.51
CA LEU A 84 16.04 -11.24 -0.32
C LEU A 84 16.92 -12.21 0.47
N ARG A 85 17.22 -11.90 1.73
CA ARG A 85 18.01 -12.71 2.66
C ARG A 85 17.44 -12.72 4.07
N GLY A 86 17.66 -13.82 4.83
CA GLY A 86 17.10 -14.00 6.16
C GLY A 86 17.49 -12.92 7.16
N LYS A 87 18.78 -12.55 7.23
CA LYS A 87 19.25 -11.48 8.11
C LYS A 87 18.59 -10.13 7.80
N ALA A 88 18.41 -9.83 6.50
CA ALA A 88 17.73 -8.61 6.07
C ALA A 88 16.24 -8.63 6.46
N TYR A 89 15.57 -9.76 6.28
CA TYR A 89 14.17 -9.91 6.71
C TYR A 89 14.01 -9.65 8.21
N ASP A 90 14.83 -10.31 9.05
CA ASP A 90 14.74 -10.20 10.51
C ASP A 90 15.02 -8.77 10.99
N ALA A 91 16.00 -8.07 10.37
CA ALA A 91 16.30 -6.68 10.69
C ALA A 91 15.19 -5.70 10.23
N LEU A 92 14.69 -5.85 9.02
CA LEU A 92 13.58 -5.02 8.52
C LEU A 92 12.29 -5.28 9.30
N ARG A 93 12.00 -6.52 9.69
CA ARG A 93 10.86 -6.87 10.53
C ARG A 93 10.89 -6.10 11.85
N LYS A 94 12.05 -6.01 12.50
CA LYS A 94 12.23 -5.19 13.72
C LYS A 94 11.90 -3.71 13.46
N GLN A 95 12.36 -3.15 12.33
CA GLN A 95 12.03 -1.77 11.96
C GLN A 95 10.52 -1.56 11.71
N PHE A 96 9.81 -2.56 11.17
CA PHE A 96 8.35 -2.51 11.05
C PHE A 96 7.66 -2.57 12.42
N GLU A 97 8.12 -3.43 13.32
CA GLU A 97 7.60 -3.59 14.68
C GLU A 97 7.83 -2.32 15.53
N SER A 98 9.02 -1.70 15.43
CA SER A 98 9.38 -0.43 16.08
C SER A 98 8.83 0.82 15.37
N ARG A 99 8.12 0.67 14.23
CA ARG A 99 7.53 1.76 13.43
C ARG A 99 8.55 2.74 12.84
N GLU A 100 9.77 2.30 12.63
CA GLU A 100 10.83 3.08 12.01
C GLU A 100 10.66 3.19 10.50
N VAL A 101 10.06 2.16 9.87
CA VAL A 101 9.73 2.21 8.44
C VAL A 101 8.67 3.27 8.17
N ARG A 102 9.00 4.25 7.36
CA ARG A 102 8.14 5.36 6.98
C ARG A 102 7.46 5.08 5.64
N LYS A 103 6.14 5.05 5.63
CA LYS A 103 5.31 4.83 4.43
C LYS A 103 4.42 6.04 4.22
N PHE A 104 4.45 6.61 3.01
CA PHE A 104 3.60 7.74 2.66
C PHE A 104 2.77 7.39 1.43
N TYR A 105 1.52 7.83 1.47
CA TYR A 105 0.54 7.56 0.43
C TYR A 105 -0.05 8.87 -0.06
N TRP A 106 -0.21 9.01 -1.37
CA TRP A 106 -1.12 9.99 -1.92
C TRP A 106 -2.54 9.41 -1.95
N ALA A 107 -3.48 10.18 -1.44
CA ALA A 107 -4.90 9.89 -1.48
C ALA A 107 -5.65 11.07 -2.10
N ILE A 108 -6.48 10.81 -3.13
CA ILE A 108 -7.37 11.84 -3.66
C ILE A 108 -8.74 11.62 -3.03
N CYS A 109 -9.24 12.61 -2.30
CA CYS A 109 -10.49 12.55 -1.56
C CYS A 109 -11.51 13.54 -2.08
N LEU A 110 -12.79 13.21 -1.95
CA LEU A 110 -13.89 14.10 -2.37
C LEU A 110 -13.96 15.35 -1.50
N LYS A 111 -13.77 15.19 -0.20
CA LYS A 111 -13.90 16.29 0.77
C LYS A 111 -12.60 16.48 1.53
N LYS A 112 -12.24 17.74 1.73
CA LYS A 112 -11.14 18.12 2.61
C LYS A 112 -11.48 17.77 4.06
N PRO A 113 -10.57 17.16 4.85
CA PRO A 113 -10.70 17.06 6.29
C PRO A 113 -10.89 18.43 6.94
N ARG A 114 -11.42 18.47 8.15
CA ARG A 114 -11.65 19.74 8.90
C ARG A 114 -10.36 20.53 9.12
N THR A 115 -9.25 19.84 9.30
CA THR A 115 -7.91 20.43 9.51
C THR A 115 -6.98 20.04 8.37
N ASP A 116 -5.99 20.88 8.07
CA ASP A 116 -5.00 20.60 7.01
C ASP A 116 -4.00 19.53 7.41
N THR A 117 -3.80 19.34 8.70
CA THR A 117 -2.97 18.28 9.28
C THR A 117 -3.69 17.63 10.45
N GLY A 118 -3.39 16.37 10.72
CA GLY A 118 -3.96 15.67 11.86
C GLY A 118 -3.52 14.23 11.98
N VAL A 119 -3.98 13.58 13.04
CA VAL A 119 -3.84 12.14 13.26
C VAL A 119 -5.24 11.55 13.44
N ILE A 120 -5.59 10.59 12.63
CA ILE A 120 -6.79 9.78 12.79
C ILE A 120 -6.40 8.62 13.71
N ASP A 121 -6.86 8.67 14.95
CA ASP A 121 -6.63 7.65 15.97
C ASP A 121 -7.95 6.94 16.27
N ARG A 122 -8.24 5.90 15.50
CA ARG A 122 -9.49 5.14 15.58
C ARG A 122 -9.21 3.65 15.43
N PRO A 123 -9.55 2.82 16.43
CA PRO A 123 -9.30 1.37 16.36
C PRO A 123 -10.08 0.72 15.21
N ILE A 124 -9.45 -0.27 14.57
CA ILE A 124 -9.99 -1.00 13.42
C ILE A 124 -10.21 -2.46 13.78
N ALA A 125 -11.43 -2.95 13.56
CA ALA A 125 -11.80 -4.35 13.61
C ALA A 125 -11.97 -4.92 12.19
N GLU A 126 -11.59 -6.18 12.02
CA GLU A 126 -11.85 -6.94 10.80
C GLU A 126 -13.17 -7.71 10.94
N SER A 127 -13.90 -7.83 9.85
CA SER A 127 -15.14 -8.62 9.76
C SER A 127 -15.22 -9.31 8.40
N THR A 128 -15.91 -10.45 8.37
CA THR A 128 -16.19 -11.18 7.13
C THR A 128 -17.73 -11.24 6.95
N PRO A 129 -18.34 -10.23 6.29
CA PRO A 129 -19.78 -10.21 6.11
C PRO A 129 -20.25 -11.36 5.22
N LYS A 130 -21.29 -12.09 5.64
CA LYS A 130 -21.86 -13.23 4.87
C LYS A 130 -22.21 -12.87 3.42
N LYS A 131 -22.68 -11.64 3.18
CA LYS A 131 -23.04 -11.13 1.83
C LYS A 131 -21.85 -10.93 0.89
N LEU A 132 -20.62 -10.80 1.40
CA LEU A 132 -19.41 -10.64 0.60
C LEU A 132 -18.59 -11.95 0.48
N GLY A 133 -19.16 -13.07 0.89
CA GLY A 133 -18.45 -14.34 0.93
C GLY A 133 -17.27 -14.27 1.93
N GLU A 134 -16.08 -14.68 1.51
CA GLU A 134 -14.89 -14.68 2.37
C GLU A 134 -14.10 -13.37 2.38
N LYS A 135 -14.57 -12.31 1.69
CA LYS A 135 -13.88 -11.02 1.65
C LYS A 135 -13.91 -10.36 3.03
N LYS A 136 -12.74 -10.14 3.59
CA LYS A 136 -12.59 -9.40 4.85
C LYS A 136 -12.80 -7.91 4.60
N LEU A 137 -13.57 -7.28 5.48
CA LEU A 137 -13.72 -5.83 5.56
C LEU A 137 -13.12 -5.31 6.86
N ALA A 138 -12.67 -4.08 6.83
CA ALA A 138 -12.28 -3.33 8.03
C ALA A 138 -13.38 -2.35 8.42
N ARG A 139 -13.53 -2.06 9.70
CA ARG A 139 -14.46 -1.05 10.21
C ARG A 139 -13.91 -0.40 11.47
N ILE A 140 -14.27 0.84 11.71
CA ILE A 140 -13.98 1.50 12.98
C ILE A 140 -14.79 0.81 14.08
N SER A 141 -14.12 0.45 15.17
CA SER A 141 -14.76 -0.23 16.31
C SER A 141 -13.91 -0.07 17.55
N GLY A 142 -14.53 0.30 18.68
CA GLY A 142 -13.83 0.36 19.97
C GLY A 142 -13.20 -0.96 20.43
N SER A 143 -13.71 -2.11 19.94
CA SER A 143 -13.12 -3.44 20.18
C SER A 143 -12.04 -3.83 19.16
N GLY A 144 -11.71 -2.92 18.22
CA GLY A 144 -10.69 -3.15 17.21
C GLY A 144 -9.27 -3.01 17.73
N LYS A 145 -8.30 -3.35 16.89
CA LYS A 145 -6.89 -3.13 17.17
C LYS A 145 -6.55 -1.65 16.99
N ALA A 146 -5.70 -1.09 17.85
CA ALA A 146 -5.21 0.28 17.73
C ALA A 146 -4.67 0.57 16.32
N ALA A 147 -5.11 1.69 15.75
CA ALA A 147 -4.76 2.11 14.41
C ALA A 147 -4.63 3.64 14.36
N GLN A 148 -3.52 4.12 13.78
CA GLN A 148 -3.21 5.55 13.68
C GLN A 148 -2.73 5.89 12.28
N THR A 149 -3.29 6.96 11.69
CA THR A 149 -2.88 7.50 10.41
C THR A 149 -2.70 9.01 10.53
N ALA A 150 -1.46 9.48 10.44
CA ALA A 150 -1.18 10.90 10.29
C ALA A 150 -1.48 11.34 8.85
N TYR A 151 -1.87 12.59 8.65
CA TYR A 151 -2.11 13.12 7.32
C TYR A 151 -1.78 14.60 7.21
N ARG A 152 -1.53 15.04 5.98
CA ARG A 152 -1.37 16.43 5.57
C ARG A 152 -2.12 16.66 4.25
N VAL A 153 -2.96 17.67 4.18
CA VAL A 153 -3.57 18.13 2.93
C VAL A 153 -2.48 18.86 2.14
N LEU A 154 -2.21 18.37 0.93
CA LEU A 154 -1.23 18.99 0.03
C LEU A 154 -1.88 20.11 -0.78
N GLU A 155 -3.09 19.86 -1.25
CA GLU A 155 -3.88 20.84 -2.02
C GLU A 155 -5.36 20.52 -1.89
N ALA A 156 -6.21 21.57 -1.95
CA ALA A 156 -7.66 21.41 -1.89
C ALA A 156 -8.38 22.45 -2.75
N THR A 157 -9.48 22.03 -3.35
CA THR A 157 -10.42 22.86 -4.10
C THR A 157 -11.85 22.62 -3.56
N LYS A 158 -12.84 23.33 -4.11
CA LYS A 158 -14.25 23.06 -3.81
C LYS A 158 -14.71 21.66 -4.30
N LYS A 159 -13.95 21.03 -5.21
CA LYS A 159 -14.32 19.74 -5.84
C LYS A 159 -13.66 18.52 -5.21
N GLY A 160 -12.58 18.71 -4.42
CA GLY A 160 -11.83 17.63 -3.80
C GLY A 160 -10.47 18.06 -3.28
N CYS A 161 -9.70 17.12 -2.77
CA CYS A 161 -8.36 17.40 -2.23
C CYS A 161 -7.37 16.25 -2.49
N LEU A 162 -6.10 16.61 -2.50
CA LEU A 162 -4.97 15.70 -2.49
C LEU A 162 -4.36 15.69 -1.09
N ILE A 163 -4.21 14.51 -0.52
CA ILE A 163 -3.72 14.30 0.84
C ILE A 163 -2.50 13.39 0.81
N GLU A 164 -1.49 13.73 1.59
CA GLU A 164 -0.43 12.80 1.95
C GLU A 164 -0.78 12.13 3.29
N ALA A 165 -0.94 10.81 3.28
CA ALA A 165 -1.24 10.01 4.45
C ALA A 165 -0.02 9.19 4.87
N ARG A 166 0.26 9.15 6.18
CA ARG A 166 1.31 8.33 6.80
C ARG A 166 0.68 7.38 7.82
N PRO A 167 0.37 6.12 7.46
CA PRO A 167 -0.09 5.14 8.43
C PRO A 167 1.06 4.76 9.38
N LEU A 168 0.84 4.98 10.69
CA LEU A 168 1.78 4.64 11.76
C LEU A 168 1.62 3.18 12.21
N THR A 169 0.51 2.56 11.85
CA THR A 169 0.18 1.14 12.03
C THR A 169 -0.18 0.52 10.67
N GLY A 170 -0.37 -0.79 10.59
CA GLY A 170 -0.65 -1.51 9.34
C GLY A 170 -1.87 -2.43 9.45
N ARG A 171 -3.08 -1.85 9.67
CA ARG A 171 -4.33 -2.65 9.71
C ARG A 171 -4.91 -2.79 8.31
N LEU A 172 -5.74 -3.83 8.14
CA LEU A 172 -6.47 -4.06 6.88
C LEU A 172 -7.21 -2.78 6.45
N HIS A 173 -7.05 -2.35 5.20
CA HIS A 173 -7.68 -1.18 4.59
C HIS A 173 -7.58 0.11 5.42
N GLN A 174 -6.57 0.23 6.30
CA GLN A 174 -6.50 1.27 7.32
C GLN A 174 -6.70 2.68 6.78
N VAL A 175 -5.93 3.09 5.78
CA VAL A 175 -6.01 4.46 5.21
C VAL A 175 -7.41 4.74 4.69
N ARG A 176 -8.02 3.78 4.00
CA ARG A 176 -9.36 3.87 3.40
C ARG A 176 -10.44 4.09 4.45
N VAL A 177 -10.49 3.19 5.45
CA VAL A 177 -11.47 3.26 6.55
C VAL A 177 -11.27 4.51 7.41
N HIS A 178 -10.03 4.93 7.66
CA HIS A 178 -9.75 6.14 8.42
C HIS A 178 -10.28 7.38 7.71
N PHE A 179 -9.99 7.57 6.41
CA PHE A 179 -10.47 8.74 5.69
C PHE A 179 -11.98 8.74 5.53
N ASP A 180 -12.61 7.59 5.27
CA ASP A 180 -14.06 7.46 5.28
C ASP A 180 -14.66 7.89 6.64
N SER A 181 -14.06 7.43 7.74
CA SER A 181 -14.54 7.69 9.10
C SER A 181 -14.51 9.16 9.53
N ILE A 182 -13.75 10.01 8.84
CA ILE A 182 -13.70 11.47 9.08
C ILE A 182 -14.47 12.27 8.02
N GLY A 183 -15.23 11.58 7.17
CA GLY A 183 -16.04 12.20 6.10
C GLY A 183 -15.24 12.71 4.91
N SER A 184 -14.03 12.17 4.70
CA SER A 184 -13.15 12.46 3.56
C SER A 184 -12.87 11.20 2.73
N PRO A 185 -13.91 10.48 2.22
CA PRO A 185 -13.71 9.22 1.52
C PRO A 185 -12.83 9.37 0.28
N ILE A 186 -12.01 8.35 0.02
CA ILE A 186 -11.11 8.29 -1.13
C ILE A 186 -11.91 8.02 -2.39
N LEU A 187 -11.64 8.76 -3.48
CA LEU A 187 -12.28 8.54 -4.76
C LEU A 187 -11.92 7.17 -5.34
N GLY A 188 -12.89 6.54 -6.00
CA GLY A 188 -12.69 5.21 -6.57
C GLY A 188 -12.72 4.06 -5.56
N ASP A 189 -13.04 4.31 -4.28
CA ASP A 189 -13.13 3.28 -3.27
C ASP A 189 -14.49 2.55 -3.34
N GLY A 190 -14.52 1.42 -4.05
CA GLY A 190 -15.73 0.60 -4.21
C GLY A 190 -16.19 -0.17 -2.97
N LEU A 191 -15.44 -0.12 -1.84
CA LEU A 191 -15.81 -0.84 -0.61
C LEU A 191 -16.36 0.08 0.48
N TYR A 192 -15.84 1.31 0.59
CA TYR A 192 -16.15 2.21 1.71
C TYR A 192 -16.83 3.50 1.27
N ALA A 193 -16.61 3.95 0.04
CA ALA A 193 -17.23 5.17 -0.45
C ALA A 193 -18.63 4.89 -1.07
N PRO A 194 -19.60 5.82 -0.94
CA PRO A 194 -20.85 5.77 -1.69
C PRO A 194 -20.64 5.65 -3.20
N GLY A 195 -21.61 5.03 -3.92
CA GLY A 195 -21.51 4.74 -5.36
C GLY A 195 -21.02 5.88 -6.26
N PRO A 196 -21.56 7.11 -6.13
CA PRO A 196 -21.06 8.25 -6.93
C PRO A 196 -19.58 8.59 -6.70
N ILE A 197 -19.09 8.43 -5.47
CA ILE A 197 -17.69 8.67 -5.12
C ILE A 197 -16.81 7.51 -5.63
N ALA A 198 -17.32 6.28 -5.52
CA ALA A 198 -16.65 5.11 -6.08
C ALA A 198 -16.49 5.21 -7.61
N ALA A 199 -17.45 5.82 -8.32
CA ALA A 199 -17.40 6.03 -9.76
C ALA A 199 -16.60 7.27 -10.19
N ALA A 200 -16.15 8.12 -9.27
CA ALA A 200 -15.49 9.40 -9.58
C ALA A 200 -14.02 9.26 -10.03
N ALA A 201 -13.42 8.07 -9.88
CA ALA A 201 -12.08 7.76 -10.34
C ALA A 201 -12.05 6.38 -11.02
N PRO A 202 -11.10 6.11 -11.94
CA PRO A 202 -11.03 4.84 -12.66
C PRO A 202 -10.69 3.63 -11.75
N ARG A 203 -10.17 3.89 -10.57
CA ARG A 203 -9.85 2.93 -9.51
C ARG A 203 -9.71 3.65 -8.17
N LEU A 204 -9.43 2.92 -7.10
CA LEU A 204 -9.04 3.49 -5.81
C LEU A 204 -7.89 4.49 -5.99
N ALA A 205 -8.14 5.76 -5.68
CA ALA A 205 -7.18 6.85 -5.83
C ALA A 205 -6.23 6.92 -4.63
N LEU A 206 -5.55 5.79 -4.36
CA LEU A 206 -4.58 5.59 -3.29
C LEU A 206 -3.28 5.01 -3.86
N HIS A 207 -2.16 5.64 -3.54
CA HIS A 207 -0.84 5.25 -4.04
C HIS A 207 0.25 5.39 -2.98
N ALA A 208 0.97 4.31 -2.68
CA ALA A 208 2.12 4.30 -1.78
C ALA A 208 3.33 4.92 -2.49
N HIS A 209 3.50 6.25 -2.36
CA HIS A 209 4.44 7.00 -3.18
C HIS A 209 5.85 7.12 -2.60
N ARG A 210 6.02 6.92 -1.30
CA ARG A 210 7.34 7.06 -0.66
C ARG A 210 7.51 6.03 0.44
N LEU A 211 8.69 5.42 0.48
CA LEU A 211 9.08 4.41 1.44
C LEU A 211 10.47 4.73 1.96
N GLY A 212 10.61 4.90 3.28
CA GLY A 212 11.89 5.15 3.94
C GLY A 212 12.17 4.11 5.03
N PHE A 213 13.39 3.59 5.07
CA PHE A 213 13.87 2.62 6.04
C PHE A 213 15.39 2.71 6.20
N THR A 214 15.95 2.08 7.22
CA THR A 214 17.41 1.89 7.34
C THR A 214 17.80 0.60 6.63
N HIS A 215 18.79 0.65 5.75
CA HIS A 215 19.26 -0.55 5.05
C HIS A 215 19.71 -1.61 6.07
N PRO A 216 19.18 -2.86 6.00
CA PRO A 216 19.33 -3.84 7.08
C PRO A 216 20.77 -4.34 7.29
N VAL A 217 21.66 -4.12 6.34
CA VAL A 217 23.06 -4.57 6.38
C VAL A 217 24.02 -3.40 6.44
N THR A 218 23.88 -2.39 5.56
CA THR A 218 24.81 -1.25 5.52
C THR A 218 24.54 -0.20 6.59
N GLY A 219 23.32 -0.15 7.15
CA GLY A 219 22.91 0.88 8.10
C GLY A 219 22.59 2.24 7.48
N GLU A 220 22.70 2.38 6.17
CA GLU A 220 22.40 3.63 5.46
C GLU A 220 20.90 3.90 5.37
N ALA A 221 20.52 5.18 5.37
CA ALA A 221 19.15 5.58 5.16
C ALA A 221 18.73 5.40 3.68
N VAL A 222 17.68 4.62 3.46
CA VAL A 222 17.06 4.42 2.14
C VAL A 222 15.75 5.18 2.10
N ASP A 223 15.54 6.00 1.07
CA ASP A 223 14.33 6.81 0.89
C ASP A 223 13.94 6.82 -0.60
N ILE A 224 13.01 5.96 -0.96
CA ILE A 224 12.59 5.72 -2.34
C ILE A 224 11.26 6.43 -2.59
N LYS A 225 11.16 7.10 -3.73
CA LYS A 225 9.96 7.79 -4.20
C LYS A 225 9.48 7.20 -5.52
N SER A 226 8.17 7.07 -5.68
CA SER A 226 7.48 6.71 -6.91
C SER A 226 6.84 7.95 -7.53
N LYS A 227 6.69 7.96 -8.86
CA LYS A 227 6.00 9.03 -9.59
C LYS A 227 4.49 8.92 -9.40
N PHE A 228 3.79 10.07 -9.57
CA PHE A 228 2.34 10.06 -9.51
C PHE A 228 1.72 9.22 -10.64
N PRO A 229 0.79 8.29 -10.33
CA PRO A 229 0.23 7.35 -11.30
C PRO A 229 -0.43 8.03 -12.50
N LYS A 230 -0.07 7.60 -13.71
CA LYS A 230 -0.55 8.20 -14.96
C LYS A 230 -2.08 8.14 -15.08
N ASP A 231 -2.69 7.04 -14.68
CA ASP A 231 -4.13 6.79 -14.74
C ASP A 231 -4.96 7.63 -13.75
N LEU A 232 -4.33 8.20 -12.71
CA LEU A 232 -4.98 9.13 -11.77
C LEU A 232 -4.78 10.61 -12.13
N ARG A 233 -3.92 10.95 -13.10
CA ARG A 233 -3.68 12.37 -13.51
C ARG A 233 -4.95 13.07 -13.98
N GLY A 234 -5.79 12.36 -14.73
CA GLY A 234 -7.08 12.90 -15.18
C GLY A 234 -8.04 13.27 -14.04
N VAL A 235 -7.93 12.56 -12.90
CA VAL A 235 -8.74 12.89 -11.70
C VAL A 235 -8.27 14.22 -11.10
N LEU A 236 -6.95 14.45 -10.96
CA LEU A 236 -6.43 15.73 -10.48
C LEU A 236 -6.90 16.90 -11.37
N VAL A 237 -6.79 16.76 -12.69
CA VAL A 237 -7.23 17.78 -13.64
C VAL A 237 -8.72 18.11 -13.47
N LYS A 238 -9.60 17.11 -13.39
CA LYS A 238 -11.05 17.30 -13.16
C LYS A 238 -11.36 18.04 -11.86
N LEU A 239 -10.53 17.83 -10.83
CA LEU A 239 -10.68 18.49 -9.53
C LEU A 239 -9.99 19.85 -9.47
N GLY A 240 -9.19 20.24 -10.48
CA GLY A 240 -8.39 21.46 -10.49
C GLY A 240 -7.20 21.41 -9.53
N LEU A 241 -6.67 20.19 -9.27
CA LEU A 241 -5.52 19.95 -8.39
C LEU A 241 -4.24 19.80 -9.22
N LYS A 242 -3.11 20.23 -8.67
CA LYS A 242 -1.79 20.07 -9.27
C LYS A 242 -1.21 18.68 -8.96
N ARG A 243 -0.31 18.24 -9.82
CA ARG A 243 0.45 17.00 -9.58
C ARG A 243 1.53 17.24 -8.53
N PRO A 244 1.63 16.42 -7.47
CA PRO A 244 2.51 16.67 -6.32
C PRO A 244 4.01 16.50 -6.62
N ASP A 245 4.34 15.86 -7.75
CA ASP A 245 5.72 15.59 -8.22
C ASP A 245 6.07 16.37 -9.51
N ALA A 246 5.28 17.40 -9.87
CA ALA A 246 5.48 18.15 -11.12
C ALA A 246 6.80 18.94 -11.17
N GLU A 247 7.39 19.27 -10.01
CA GLU A 247 8.64 20.03 -9.91
C GLU A 247 9.90 19.13 -9.94
N SER A 248 9.72 17.81 -10.05
CA SER A 248 10.80 16.79 -9.98
C SER A 248 11.14 16.16 -11.34
N GLU A 249 10.59 16.72 -12.44
CA GLU A 249 10.86 16.28 -13.83
C GLU A 249 11.80 17.19 -14.58
#